data_e40bbadb84d9ff065bbd264b61cde972
#
_entry.id   e40bbadb84d9ff065bbd264b61cde972
#
_cell.length_a   1.000
_cell.length_b   1.000
_cell.length_c   1.000
_cell.angle_alpha   90.00
_cell.angle_beta   90.00
_cell.angle_gamma   90.00
#
_symmetry.space_group_name_H-M   'P 1'
#
loop_
_entity.id
_entity.type
_entity.pdbx_description
1 polymer ?
#
loop_
_entity_poly.entity_id
_entity_poly.type
_entity_poly.pdbx_seq_one_letter_code
_entity_poly.pdbx_strand_id
1 'polypeptide(L)'
;KPHELIKLANILKSNDEKIENISFHFQKIMEELGLDVTDDSLSGTPYRVAKMYVKELFYGLDPSQKPKLSTFENSYNYNNLLVEKGIRLDSVCEHHFLPITGFAHVGYIPNKRVIGLSKINRLVSYYVPCSIYLLH
;
A
#
# COMPACT_ATOMS: atom_id res chain seq x y z
N LYS A 1 -1.44 -17.10 18.71
CA LYS A 1 -2.73 -17.63 18.20
C LYS A 1 -2.55 -18.17 16.79
N PRO A 2 -3.31 -19.21 16.34
CA PRO A 2 -3.17 -19.78 14.99
C PRO A 2 -3.25 -18.74 13.85
N HIS A 3 -4.09 -17.72 14.00
CA HIS A 3 -4.22 -16.62 13.05
C HIS A 3 -2.94 -15.80 12.85
N GLU A 4 -2.15 -15.60 13.89
CA GLU A 4 -0.88 -14.85 13.80
C GLU A 4 0.18 -15.62 13.01
N LEU A 5 0.23 -16.94 13.18
CA LEU A 5 1.16 -17.79 12.44
C LEU A 5 0.81 -17.85 10.94
N ILE A 6 -0.47 -17.95 10.59
CA ILE A 6 -0.94 -17.93 9.18
C ILE A 6 -0.64 -16.56 8.56
N LYS A 7 -0.88 -15.47 9.30
CA LYS A 7 -0.58 -14.11 8.84
C LYS A 7 0.90 -13.94 8.58
N LEU A 8 1.76 -14.39 9.50
CA LEU A 8 3.22 -14.34 9.34
C LEU A 8 3.68 -15.17 8.14
N ALA A 9 3.19 -16.40 7.98
CA ALA A 9 3.54 -17.26 6.85
C ALA A 9 3.18 -16.62 5.51
N ASN A 10 2.04 -15.95 5.39
CA ASN A 10 1.63 -15.26 4.17
C ASN A 10 2.41 -13.97 3.90
N ILE A 11 2.84 -13.25 4.95
CA ILE A 11 3.70 -12.07 4.81
C ILE A 11 5.08 -12.46 4.27
N LEU A 12 5.58 -13.63 4.65
CA LEU A 12 6.91 -14.14 4.25
C LEU A 12 6.97 -14.71 2.82
N LYS A 13 5.82 -14.92 2.16
CA LYS A 13 5.81 -15.35 0.76
C LYS A 13 6.44 -14.29 -0.14
N SER A 14 7.16 -14.76 -1.15
CA SER A 14 7.67 -13.84 -2.19
C SER A 14 6.54 -13.16 -2.94
N ASN A 15 6.81 -12.02 -3.57
CA ASN A 15 5.81 -11.32 -4.37
C ASN A 15 5.33 -12.18 -5.55
N ASP A 16 6.20 -12.98 -6.14
CA ASP A 16 5.84 -13.86 -7.25
C ASP A 16 4.91 -14.99 -6.80
N GLU A 17 5.18 -15.61 -5.64
CA GLU A 17 4.25 -16.60 -5.04
C GLU A 17 2.88 -15.98 -4.71
N LYS A 18 2.86 -14.76 -4.20
CA LYS A 18 1.59 -14.04 -3.94
C LYS A 18 0.83 -13.80 -5.23
N ILE A 19 1.52 -13.36 -6.29
CA ILE A 19 0.91 -13.10 -7.60
C ILE A 19 0.32 -14.39 -8.19
N GLU A 20 1.05 -15.49 -8.17
CA GLU A 20 0.56 -16.78 -8.67
C GLU A 20 -0.70 -17.25 -7.92
N ASN A 21 -0.66 -17.21 -6.59
CA ASN A 21 -1.79 -17.64 -5.76
C ASN A 21 -3.02 -16.75 -5.97
N ILE A 22 -2.84 -15.42 -5.97
CA ILE A 22 -3.94 -14.48 -6.19
C ILE A 22 -4.50 -14.62 -7.61
N SER A 23 -3.64 -14.80 -8.60
CA SER A 23 -4.05 -15.05 -10.00
C SER A 23 -4.96 -16.26 -10.10
N PHE A 24 -4.57 -17.37 -9.47
CA PHE A 24 -5.38 -18.59 -9.42
C PHE A 24 -6.76 -18.34 -8.80
N HIS A 25 -6.81 -17.70 -7.64
CA HIS A 25 -8.08 -17.41 -6.98
C HIS A 25 -8.94 -16.41 -7.74
N PHE A 26 -8.33 -15.41 -8.36
CA PHE A 26 -9.05 -14.43 -9.15
C PHE A 26 -9.64 -15.06 -10.43
N GLN A 27 -8.93 -16.00 -11.05
CA GLN A 27 -9.48 -16.78 -12.15
C GLN A 27 -10.76 -17.52 -11.71
N LYS A 28 -10.76 -18.13 -10.52
CA LYS A 28 -11.95 -18.81 -9.99
C LYS A 28 -13.12 -17.84 -9.77
N ILE A 29 -12.85 -16.62 -9.30
CA ILE A 29 -13.88 -15.58 -9.21
C ILE A 29 -14.47 -15.28 -10.58
N MET A 30 -13.65 -15.13 -11.61
CA MET A 30 -14.12 -14.87 -12.97
C MET A 30 -14.98 -16.01 -13.53
N GLU A 31 -14.56 -17.26 -13.31
CA GLU A 31 -15.32 -18.45 -13.70
C GLU A 31 -16.69 -18.50 -13.02
N GLU A 32 -16.78 -18.22 -11.71
CA GLU A 32 -18.04 -18.17 -10.96
C GLU A 32 -18.98 -17.02 -11.43
N LEU A 33 -18.40 -15.95 -11.97
CA LEU A 33 -19.17 -14.85 -12.60
C LEU A 33 -19.66 -15.21 -14.02
N GLY A 34 -19.30 -16.39 -14.54
CA GLY A 34 -19.68 -16.82 -15.89
C GLY A 34 -18.84 -16.22 -17.01
N LEU A 35 -17.65 -15.71 -16.70
CA LEU A 35 -16.74 -15.13 -17.68
C LEU A 35 -15.89 -16.23 -18.34
N ASP A 36 -15.70 -16.15 -19.64
CA ASP A 36 -14.83 -17.07 -20.38
C ASP A 36 -13.36 -16.62 -20.25
N VAL A 37 -12.62 -17.30 -19.37
CA VAL A 37 -11.20 -17.01 -19.13
C VAL A 37 -10.28 -17.50 -20.27
N THR A 38 -10.83 -18.18 -21.28
CA THR A 38 -10.08 -18.58 -22.48
C THR A 38 -10.13 -17.52 -23.59
N ASP A 39 -11.02 -16.53 -23.46
CA ASP A 39 -11.11 -15.40 -24.35
C ASP A 39 -9.80 -14.58 -24.33
N ASP A 40 -9.30 -14.20 -25.51
CA ASP A 40 -8.03 -13.49 -25.65
C ASP A 40 -7.97 -12.18 -24.85
N SER A 41 -9.11 -11.50 -24.68
CA SER A 41 -9.20 -10.24 -23.92
C SER A 41 -9.16 -10.48 -22.40
N LEU A 42 -9.62 -11.63 -21.93
CA LEU A 42 -9.78 -11.98 -20.51
C LEU A 42 -8.70 -12.91 -19.97
N SER A 43 -8.06 -13.71 -20.82
CA SER A 43 -7.11 -14.76 -20.41
C SER A 43 -5.95 -14.25 -19.55
N GLY A 44 -5.47 -13.03 -19.79
CA GLY A 44 -4.41 -12.40 -18.98
C GLY A 44 -4.92 -11.61 -17.76
N THR A 45 -6.22 -11.49 -17.56
CA THR A 45 -6.80 -10.65 -16.50
C THR A 45 -6.46 -11.14 -15.09
N PRO A 46 -6.55 -12.44 -14.76
CA PRO A 46 -6.19 -12.91 -13.43
C PRO A 46 -4.78 -12.51 -13.00
N TYR A 47 -3.81 -12.67 -13.89
CA TYR A 47 -2.42 -12.29 -13.60
C TYR A 47 -2.24 -10.77 -13.48
N ARG A 48 -2.89 -9.98 -14.36
CA ARG A 48 -2.82 -8.51 -14.29
C ARG A 48 -3.41 -7.98 -12.99
N VAL A 49 -4.55 -8.50 -12.54
CA VAL A 49 -5.17 -8.13 -11.27
C VAL A 49 -4.30 -8.53 -10.09
N ALA A 50 -3.76 -9.74 -10.08
CA ALA A 50 -2.87 -10.21 -9.03
C ALA A 50 -1.61 -9.32 -8.91
N LYS A 51 -0.99 -9.00 -10.03
CA LYS A 51 0.19 -8.13 -10.08
C LYS A 51 -0.12 -6.72 -9.58
N MET A 52 -1.25 -6.15 -10.00
CA MET A 52 -1.71 -4.84 -9.53
C MET A 52 -1.93 -4.85 -8.01
N TYR A 53 -2.58 -5.86 -7.45
CA TYR A 53 -2.80 -5.97 -6.02
C TYR A 53 -1.47 -6.03 -5.26
N VAL A 54 -0.56 -6.91 -5.65
CA VAL A 54 0.70 -7.10 -4.91
C VAL A 54 1.65 -5.93 -5.06
N LYS A 55 1.81 -5.39 -6.28
CA LYS A 55 2.86 -4.41 -6.59
C LYS A 55 2.41 -2.95 -6.55
N GLU A 56 1.10 -2.69 -6.62
CA GLU A 56 0.59 -1.31 -6.71
C GLU A 56 -0.35 -0.98 -5.56
N LEU A 57 -1.44 -1.75 -5.34
CA LEU A 57 -2.45 -1.40 -4.36
C LEU A 57 -2.07 -1.76 -2.92
N PHE A 58 -1.38 -2.88 -2.73
CA PHE A 58 -0.99 -3.40 -1.41
C PHE A 58 0.52 -3.45 -1.18
N TYR A 59 1.30 -2.71 -1.97
CA TYR A 59 2.77 -2.70 -1.83
C TYR A 59 3.24 -2.27 -0.43
N GLY A 60 2.46 -1.47 0.26
CA GLY A 60 2.73 -1.05 1.62
C GLY A 60 2.66 -2.18 2.67
N LEU A 61 2.12 -3.36 2.32
CA LEU A 61 2.18 -4.56 3.16
C LEU A 61 3.56 -5.26 3.11
N ASP A 62 4.42 -4.85 2.18
CA ASP A 62 5.78 -5.34 2.09
C ASP A 62 6.72 -4.47 2.95
N PRO A 63 7.26 -4.99 4.08
CA PRO A 63 8.14 -4.21 4.95
C PRO A 63 9.41 -3.70 4.25
N SER A 64 9.85 -4.37 3.18
CA SER A 64 11.02 -3.97 2.40
C SER A 64 10.80 -2.65 1.64
N GLN A 65 9.54 -2.29 1.37
CA GLN A 65 9.15 -1.05 0.69
C GLN A 65 9.04 0.15 1.64
N LYS A 66 9.21 -0.08 2.96
CA LYS A 66 9.12 0.99 3.95
C LYS A 66 10.17 2.07 3.68
N PRO A 67 9.76 3.33 3.45
CA PRO A 67 10.70 4.40 3.15
C PRO A 67 11.60 4.69 4.34
N LYS A 68 12.89 4.82 4.08
CA LYS A 68 13.86 5.27 5.08
C LYS A 68 13.62 6.75 5.36
N LEU A 69 13.42 7.08 6.62
CA LEU A 69 13.34 8.46 7.08
C LEU A 69 14.74 9.08 7.09
N SER A 70 14.90 10.21 6.43
CA SER A 70 16.05 11.08 6.62
C SER A 70 15.58 12.39 7.25
N THR A 71 16.29 12.78 8.28
CA THR A 71 16.05 14.05 8.98
C THR A 71 17.36 14.85 8.97
N PHE A 72 17.23 16.17 9.01
CA PHE A 72 18.33 17.11 9.06
C PHE A 72 18.36 17.81 10.41
N GLU A 73 19.51 18.33 10.81
CA GLU A 73 19.61 19.17 11.99
C GLU A 73 18.80 20.46 11.78
N ASN A 74 18.07 20.88 12.79
CA ASN A 74 17.29 22.13 12.78
C ASN A 74 18.20 23.33 13.12
N SER A 75 19.18 23.58 12.27
CA SER A 75 20.20 24.63 12.49
C SER A 75 19.61 26.04 12.56
N TYR A 76 18.44 26.26 11.97
CA TYR A 76 17.73 27.54 11.97
C TYR A 76 16.70 27.68 13.11
N ASN A 77 16.63 26.69 14.01
CA ASN A 77 15.69 26.66 15.12
C ASN A 77 14.21 26.91 14.70
N TYR A 78 13.77 26.31 13.60
CA TYR A 78 12.37 26.36 13.21
C TYR A 78 11.50 25.75 14.31
N ASN A 79 10.53 26.52 14.78
CA ASN A 79 9.59 26.10 15.81
C ASN A 79 8.13 26.37 15.44
N ASN A 80 7.88 26.76 14.19
CA ASN A 80 6.54 26.98 13.65
C ASN A 80 6.00 25.70 13.01
N LEU A 81 4.67 25.65 12.86
CA LEU A 81 4.00 24.55 12.17
C LEU A 81 4.42 24.52 10.69
N LEU A 82 5.05 23.44 10.29
CA LEU A 82 5.30 23.12 8.88
C LEU A 82 4.17 22.24 8.36
N VAL A 83 3.60 22.60 7.22
CA VAL A 83 2.45 21.89 6.64
C VAL A 83 2.75 21.51 5.20
N GLU A 84 2.66 20.22 4.91
CA GLU A 84 2.64 19.68 3.55
C GLU A 84 1.19 19.41 3.18
N LYS A 85 0.71 20.03 2.09
CA LYS A 85 -0.69 19.97 1.66
C LYS A 85 -0.84 19.26 0.32
N GLY A 86 -2.03 18.65 0.12
CA GLY A 86 -2.39 18.09 -1.18
C GLY A 86 -1.62 16.83 -1.54
N ILE A 87 -1.18 16.05 -0.55
CA ILE A 87 -0.53 14.76 -0.80
C ILE A 87 -1.59 13.80 -1.32
N ARG A 88 -1.46 13.38 -2.58
CA ARG A 88 -2.39 12.42 -3.17
C ARG A 88 -2.34 11.09 -2.44
N LEU A 89 -3.50 10.55 -2.17
CA LEU A 89 -3.70 9.23 -1.56
C LEU A 89 -4.38 8.30 -2.56
N ASP A 90 -3.82 7.11 -2.68
CA ASP A 90 -4.46 5.99 -3.35
C ASP A 90 -4.46 4.81 -2.35
N SER A 91 -5.64 4.33 -1.99
CA SER A 91 -5.85 3.24 -1.03
C SER A 91 -6.90 2.27 -1.54
N VAL A 92 -7.20 1.26 -0.76
CA VAL A 92 -8.23 0.25 -1.06
C VAL A 92 -9.16 0.14 0.14
N CYS A 93 -10.45 0.14 -0.13
CA CYS A 93 -11.46 -0.09 0.90
C CYS A 93 -11.31 -1.50 1.49
N GLU A 94 -11.20 -1.61 2.80
CA GLU A 94 -11.06 -2.90 3.48
C GLU A 94 -12.29 -3.82 3.33
N HIS A 95 -13.48 -3.23 3.14
CA HIS A 95 -14.72 -3.98 3.07
C HIS A 95 -15.03 -4.52 1.66
N HIS A 96 -14.67 -3.78 0.62
CA HIS A 96 -15.06 -4.10 -0.76
C HIS A 96 -13.86 -4.30 -1.70
N PHE A 97 -12.64 -4.06 -1.23
CA PHE A 97 -11.40 -4.10 -2.04
C PHE A 97 -11.42 -3.17 -3.26
N LEU A 98 -12.26 -2.13 -3.22
CA LEU A 98 -12.33 -1.11 -4.25
C LEU A 98 -11.33 0.02 -3.98
N PRO A 99 -10.74 0.63 -5.03
CA PRO A 99 -9.85 1.77 -4.87
C PRO A 99 -10.55 2.99 -4.25
N ILE A 100 -9.84 3.66 -3.34
CA ILE A 100 -10.22 4.92 -2.72
C ILE A 100 -9.14 5.93 -3.06
N THR A 101 -9.54 7.11 -3.54
CA THR A 101 -8.62 8.21 -3.82
C THR A 101 -8.96 9.43 -2.98
N GLY A 102 -7.96 10.22 -2.65
CA GLY A 102 -8.16 11.44 -1.85
C GLY A 102 -6.88 12.23 -1.68
N PHE A 103 -6.89 13.13 -0.70
CA PHE A 103 -5.74 13.94 -0.34
C PHE A 103 -5.52 13.97 1.15
N ALA A 104 -4.25 13.95 1.58
CA ALA A 104 -3.85 14.19 2.95
C ALA A 104 -3.13 15.54 3.09
N HIS A 105 -3.22 16.06 4.30
CA HIS A 105 -2.41 17.18 4.75
C HIS A 105 -1.68 16.75 6.02
N VAL A 106 -0.37 16.98 6.07
CA VAL A 106 0.46 16.60 7.21
C VAL A 106 1.08 17.86 7.79
N GLY A 107 0.83 18.11 9.07
CA GLY A 107 1.46 19.21 9.80
C GLY A 107 2.30 18.70 10.96
N TYR A 108 3.46 19.31 11.18
CA TYR A 108 4.29 19.03 12.37
C TYR A 108 5.08 20.25 12.80
N ILE A 109 5.47 20.29 14.05
CA ILE A 109 6.35 21.32 14.61
C ILE A 109 7.74 20.67 14.79
N PRO A 110 8.78 21.15 14.09
CA PRO A 110 10.13 20.64 14.25
C PRO A 110 10.66 20.92 15.66
N ASN A 111 11.52 20.06 16.15
CA ASN A 111 12.31 20.29 17.34
C ASN A 111 13.80 20.34 16.96
N LYS A 112 14.60 19.42 17.46
CA LYS A 112 16.07 19.35 17.14
C LYS A 112 16.33 18.92 15.70
N ARG A 113 15.37 18.31 15.03
CA ARG A 113 15.51 17.80 13.66
C ARG A 113 14.31 18.15 12.81
N VAL A 114 14.56 18.27 11.50
CA VAL A 114 13.56 18.56 10.47
C VAL A 114 13.51 17.40 9.51
N ILE A 115 12.30 16.96 9.12
CA ILE A 115 12.13 15.95 8.10
C ILE A 115 12.07 16.60 6.71
N GLY A 116 12.70 15.97 5.72
CA GLY A 116 12.57 16.41 4.33
C GLY A 116 11.15 16.23 3.79
N LEU A 117 10.59 17.27 3.13
CA LEU A 117 9.21 17.26 2.62
C LEU A 117 8.91 16.04 1.74
N SER A 118 9.83 15.70 0.82
CA SER A 118 9.70 14.50 -0.02
C SER A 118 9.59 13.19 0.76
N LYS A 119 10.04 13.16 2.03
CA LYS A 119 9.94 11.98 2.90
C LYS A 119 8.55 11.85 3.51
N ILE A 120 7.88 12.97 3.78
CA ILE A 120 6.49 13.00 4.24
C ILE A 120 5.59 12.37 3.17
N ASN A 121 5.74 12.79 1.90
CA ASN A 121 4.96 12.24 0.79
C ASN A 121 5.15 10.72 0.66
N ARG A 122 6.39 10.23 0.73
CA ARG A 122 6.69 8.81 0.66
C ARG A 122 6.12 8.02 1.84
N LEU A 123 6.14 8.58 3.06
CA LEU A 123 5.53 7.96 4.22
C LEU A 123 4.02 7.82 4.04
N VAL A 124 3.37 8.90 3.65
CA VAL A 124 1.92 8.90 3.41
C VAL A 124 1.58 7.84 2.34
N SER A 125 2.28 7.84 1.21
CA SER A 125 2.07 6.87 0.13
C SER A 125 2.30 5.42 0.58
N TYR A 126 3.22 5.18 1.50
CA TYR A 126 3.50 3.84 2.03
C TYR A 126 2.43 3.37 3.03
N TYR A 127 2.06 4.24 3.98
CA TYR A 127 1.17 3.84 5.07
C TYR A 127 -0.31 3.83 4.68
N VAL A 128 -0.73 4.64 3.74
CA VAL A 128 -2.14 4.72 3.33
C VAL A 128 -2.66 3.43 2.70
N PRO A 129 -1.94 2.74 1.79
CA PRO A 129 -2.34 1.41 1.33
C PRO A 129 -2.35 0.34 2.43
N CYS A 130 -1.61 0.59 3.53
CA CYS A 130 -1.59 -0.27 4.72
C CYS A 130 -2.69 0.05 5.73
N SER A 131 -3.47 1.10 5.55
CA SER A 131 -4.45 1.57 6.55
C SER A 131 -5.53 0.54 6.89
N ILE A 132 -5.72 -0.47 6.05
CA ILE A 132 -6.50 -1.69 6.35
C ILE A 132 -6.06 -2.35 7.67
N TYR A 133 -4.81 -2.15 8.12
CA TYR A 133 -4.26 -2.78 9.32
C TYR A 133 -3.91 -1.80 10.44
N LEU A 134 -3.97 -0.49 10.21
CA LEU A 134 -3.55 0.51 11.20
C LEU A 134 -4.71 1.10 12.02
N LEU A 135 -5.96 0.75 11.69
CA LEU A 135 -7.16 1.24 12.40
C LEU A 135 -7.69 0.25 13.45
N HIS A 136 -6.93 -0.81 13.76
CA HIS A 136 -7.29 -1.77 14.81
C HIS A 136 -6.15 -1.98 15.81
#